data_8ed37d044455e1057c429bc78d9cb1ca
#
_entry.id   8ed37d044455e1057c429bc78d9cb1ca
#
_cell.length_a   1.000
_cell.length_b   1.000
_cell.length_c   1.000
_cell.angle_alpha   90.00
_cell.angle_beta   90.00
_cell.angle_gamma   90.00
#
_symmetry.space_group_name_H-M   'P 1'
#
loop_
_entity.id
_entity.type
_entity.pdbx_description
1 polymer ?
#
loop_
_entity_poly.entity_id
_entity_poly.type
_entity_poly.pdbx_seq_one_letter_code
_entity_poly.pdbx_strand_id
1 'polypeptide(L)'
;MYNDLYCKVFVDTDMDYEKLFALLINFINGKKEAVNYIITEWCDISVQKNKEYNVEQYLLDSTDFLYWKYYLDIEPHNIEESQYIENIANLLSYLRRCCKNVIIACDFEDEVTAAEGSRVL
;
A
#
# COMPACT_ATOMS: atom_id res chain seq x y z
N MET A 1 -3.96 20.97 -5.41
CA MET A 1 -2.88 20.90 -4.60
C MET A 1 -1.71 20.03 -5.02
N TYR A 2 -1.83 18.70 -5.07
CA TYR A 2 -0.74 17.86 -5.52
C TYR A 2 -0.88 17.60 -7.01
N ASN A 3 0.24 17.67 -7.74
CA ASN A 3 0.25 17.36 -9.17
C ASN A 3 0.20 15.86 -9.42
N ASP A 4 0.65 15.07 -8.45
CA ASP A 4 0.74 13.63 -8.57
C ASP A 4 0.20 12.97 -7.30
N LEU A 5 -0.85 12.19 -7.46
CA LEU A 5 -1.46 11.45 -6.35
C LEU A 5 -1.10 9.95 -6.38
N TYR A 6 -0.23 9.55 -7.30
CA TYR A 6 0.32 8.20 -7.29
C TYR A 6 1.05 7.94 -5.97
N CYS A 7 0.92 6.74 -5.43
CA CYS A 7 1.75 6.36 -4.30
C CYS A 7 2.23 4.92 -4.41
N LYS A 8 3.38 4.68 -3.81
CA LYS A 8 3.99 3.37 -3.71
C LYS A 8 3.99 2.97 -2.25
N VAL A 9 3.54 1.75 -1.98
CA VAL A 9 3.46 1.23 -0.62
C VAL A 9 4.30 -0.03 -0.54
N PHE A 10 5.33 0.00 0.30
CA PHE A 10 6.19 -1.16 0.54
C PHE A 10 5.63 -1.94 1.71
N VAL A 11 5.56 -3.27 1.57
CA VAL A 11 4.90 -4.14 2.54
C VAL A 11 5.86 -5.22 3.01
N ASP A 12 6.05 -5.29 4.33
CA ASP A 12 6.84 -6.33 4.99
C ASP A 12 5.87 -7.32 5.65
N THR A 13 5.77 -8.52 5.09
CA THR A 13 4.87 -9.55 5.57
C THR A 13 5.40 -10.94 5.23
N ASP A 14 5.00 -11.93 6.03
CA ASP A 14 5.27 -13.33 5.75
C ASP A 14 4.21 -13.99 4.86
N MET A 15 3.13 -13.27 4.57
CA MET A 15 2.07 -13.80 3.70
C MET A 15 2.61 -14.11 2.31
N ASP A 16 2.06 -15.16 1.67
CA ASP A 16 2.32 -15.36 0.27
C ASP A 16 1.54 -14.34 -0.58
N TYR A 17 1.87 -14.28 -1.86
CA TYR A 17 1.30 -13.29 -2.76
C TYR A 17 -0.22 -13.40 -2.86
N GLU A 18 -0.74 -14.63 -3.01
CA GLU A 18 -2.17 -14.85 -3.18
C GLU A 18 -2.96 -14.40 -1.97
N LYS A 19 -2.42 -14.65 -0.78
CA LYS A 19 -3.08 -14.23 0.47
C LYS A 19 -3.12 -12.72 0.60
N LEU A 20 -2.00 -12.05 0.32
CA LEU A 20 -1.95 -10.59 0.35
C LEU A 20 -2.92 -9.98 -0.67
N PHE A 21 -2.95 -10.54 -1.87
CA PHE A 21 -3.83 -10.07 -2.93
C PHE A 21 -5.31 -10.20 -2.54
N ALA A 22 -5.69 -11.36 -2.01
CA ALA A 22 -7.06 -11.62 -1.57
C ALA A 22 -7.48 -10.69 -0.42
N LEU A 23 -6.57 -10.45 0.51
CA LEU A 23 -6.81 -9.58 1.65
C LEU A 23 -7.05 -8.14 1.18
N LEU A 24 -6.28 -7.66 0.22
CA LEU A 24 -6.45 -6.34 -0.36
C LEU A 24 -7.80 -6.22 -1.07
N ILE A 25 -8.14 -7.18 -1.92
CA ILE A 25 -9.42 -7.18 -2.63
C ILE A 25 -10.59 -7.07 -1.65
N ASN A 26 -10.56 -7.86 -0.59
CA ASN A 26 -11.64 -7.86 0.39
C ASN A 26 -11.75 -6.52 1.13
N PHE A 27 -10.61 -5.96 1.54
CA PHE A 27 -10.63 -4.71 2.31
C PHE A 27 -11.15 -3.53 1.48
N ILE A 28 -10.64 -3.37 0.25
CA ILE A 28 -10.98 -2.22 -0.58
C ILE A 28 -12.22 -2.44 -1.43
N ASN A 29 -12.86 -3.61 -1.31
CA ASN A 29 -14.01 -3.99 -2.12
C ASN A 29 -13.68 -3.86 -3.61
N GLY A 30 -12.53 -4.41 -3.99
CA GLY A 30 -12.00 -4.30 -5.33
C GLY A 30 -12.39 -5.47 -6.22
N LYS A 31 -12.04 -5.34 -7.47
CA LYS A 31 -12.26 -6.35 -8.48
C LYS A 31 -10.92 -6.73 -9.11
N LYS A 32 -10.65 -8.03 -9.20
CA LYS A 32 -9.45 -8.51 -9.87
C LYS A 32 -9.62 -8.33 -11.38
N GLU A 33 -8.75 -7.53 -11.98
CA GLU A 33 -8.80 -7.26 -13.41
C GLU A 33 -7.75 -8.08 -14.17
N ALA A 34 -6.64 -8.40 -13.50
CA ALA A 34 -5.54 -9.21 -14.05
C ALA A 34 -4.83 -9.91 -12.91
N VAL A 35 -3.80 -10.67 -13.22
CA VAL A 35 -3.06 -11.46 -12.22
C VAL A 35 -2.60 -10.63 -11.03
N ASN A 36 -2.19 -9.39 -11.29
CA ASN A 36 -1.64 -8.53 -10.25
C ASN A 36 -2.34 -7.16 -10.15
N TYR A 37 -3.54 -7.03 -10.71
CA TYR A 37 -4.18 -5.73 -10.85
C TYR A 37 -5.57 -5.73 -10.26
N ILE A 38 -5.85 -4.76 -9.41
CA ILE A 38 -7.13 -4.59 -8.72
C ILE A 38 -7.71 -3.24 -9.10
N ILE A 39 -8.98 -3.22 -9.49
CA ILE A 39 -9.71 -1.99 -9.77
C ILE A 39 -10.77 -1.77 -8.70
N THR A 40 -10.85 -0.55 -8.18
CA THR A 40 -11.91 -0.12 -7.27
C THR A 40 -12.58 1.13 -7.81
N GLU A 41 -13.59 1.62 -7.12
CA GLU A 41 -14.25 2.86 -7.51
C GLU A 41 -13.32 4.07 -7.42
N TRP A 42 -12.35 4.03 -6.50
CA TRP A 42 -11.53 5.20 -6.21
C TRP A 42 -10.06 5.06 -6.61
N CYS A 43 -9.61 3.87 -6.97
CA CYS A 43 -8.21 3.68 -7.37
C CYS A 43 -7.98 2.37 -8.13
N ASP A 44 -6.83 2.30 -8.78
CA ASP A 44 -6.27 1.06 -9.29
C ASP A 44 -5.07 0.69 -8.42
N ILE A 45 -4.92 -0.58 -8.09
CA ILE A 45 -3.77 -1.08 -7.34
C ILE A 45 -3.10 -2.19 -8.13
N SER A 46 -1.80 -2.02 -8.38
CA SER A 46 -0.95 -3.06 -8.92
C SER A 46 -0.14 -3.66 -7.76
N VAL A 47 -0.28 -4.96 -7.53
CA VAL A 47 0.41 -5.66 -6.45
C VAL A 47 1.63 -6.33 -7.04
N GLN A 48 2.83 -5.91 -6.64
CA GLN A 48 4.07 -6.35 -7.24
C GLN A 48 4.90 -7.20 -6.28
N LYS A 49 5.49 -8.26 -6.83
CA LYS A 49 6.58 -8.97 -6.15
C LYS A 49 7.83 -8.13 -6.38
N ASN A 50 8.47 -7.74 -5.30
CA ASN A 50 9.66 -6.90 -5.39
C ASN A 50 10.85 -7.71 -5.91
N LYS A 51 11.37 -7.35 -7.08
CA LYS A 51 12.52 -8.03 -7.68
C LYS A 51 13.80 -7.84 -6.85
N GLU A 52 13.84 -6.80 -6.04
CA GLU A 52 14.98 -6.51 -5.18
C GLU A 52 14.89 -7.26 -3.84
N TYR A 53 13.81 -8.04 -3.61
CA TYR A 53 13.69 -8.81 -2.38
C TYR A 53 14.92 -9.69 -2.20
N ASN A 54 15.54 -9.59 -1.03
CA ASN A 54 16.77 -10.30 -0.72
C ASN A 54 16.74 -10.66 0.76
N VAL A 55 16.65 -11.96 1.05
CA VAL A 55 16.54 -12.43 2.42
C VAL A 55 17.79 -12.12 3.24
N GLU A 56 18.97 -12.14 2.63
CA GLU A 56 20.21 -11.81 3.33
C GLU A 56 20.24 -10.35 3.74
N GLN A 57 19.84 -9.46 2.83
CA GLN A 57 19.76 -8.03 3.12
C GLN A 57 18.71 -7.76 4.20
N TYR A 58 17.57 -8.45 4.13
CA TYR A 58 16.51 -8.33 5.15
C TYR A 58 17.02 -8.75 6.52
N LEU A 59 17.82 -9.80 6.60
CA LEU A 59 18.39 -10.26 7.88
C LEU A 59 19.44 -9.31 8.42
N LEU A 60 20.16 -8.60 7.54
CA LEU A 60 21.12 -7.59 7.97
C LEU A 60 20.45 -6.33 8.49
N ASP A 61 19.39 -5.88 7.83
CA ASP A 61 18.64 -4.69 8.21
C ASP A 61 17.20 -4.81 7.72
N SER A 62 16.33 -5.29 8.61
CA SER A 62 14.91 -5.48 8.28
C SER A 62 14.15 -4.16 8.09
N THR A 63 14.77 -3.02 8.41
CA THR A 63 14.13 -1.71 8.22
C THR A 63 14.35 -1.13 6.82
N ASP A 64 15.21 -1.76 6.03
CA ASP A 64 15.46 -1.30 4.66
C ASP A 64 14.34 -1.76 3.73
N PHE A 65 13.31 -0.92 3.61
CA PHE A 65 12.08 -1.25 2.88
C PHE A 65 12.31 -1.53 1.39
N LEU A 66 13.39 -1.05 0.82
CA LEU A 66 13.70 -1.30 -0.60
C LEU A 66 13.91 -2.77 -0.91
N TYR A 67 14.19 -3.58 0.11
CA TYR A 67 14.43 -5.02 -0.02
C TYR A 67 13.29 -5.86 0.54
N TRP A 68 12.13 -5.24 0.86
CA TRP A 68 10.97 -6.01 1.31
C TRP A 68 10.32 -6.77 0.16
N LYS A 69 9.48 -7.73 0.50
CA LYS A 69 8.95 -8.73 -0.42
C LYS A 69 8.00 -8.18 -1.48
N TYR A 70 7.15 -7.24 -1.11
CA TYR A 70 6.09 -6.73 -1.96
C TYR A 70 6.02 -5.22 -1.95
N TYR A 71 5.46 -4.66 -3.03
CA TYR A 71 5.03 -3.27 -3.02
C TYR A 71 3.76 -3.12 -3.84
N LEU A 72 3.03 -2.06 -3.55
CA LEU A 72 1.81 -1.70 -4.25
C LEU A 72 2.05 -0.39 -4.99
N ASP A 73 1.58 -0.33 -6.25
CA ASP A 73 1.49 0.92 -7.00
C ASP A 73 0.02 1.30 -7.03
N ILE A 74 -0.31 2.49 -6.51
CA ILE A 74 -1.69 2.94 -6.38
C ILE A 74 -1.89 4.22 -7.18
N GLU A 75 -2.86 4.20 -8.10
CA GLU A 75 -3.24 5.35 -8.91
C GLU A 75 -4.69 5.71 -8.62
N PRO A 76 -5.01 6.99 -8.40
CA PRO A 76 -6.38 7.39 -8.14
C PRO A 76 -7.23 7.37 -9.41
N HIS A 77 -8.51 7.10 -9.22
CA HIS A 77 -9.52 7.39 -10.22
C HIS A 77 -10.02 8.82 -10.00
N ASN A 78 -11.13 9.17 -10.64
CA ASN A 78 -11.74 10.48 -10.53
C ASN A 78 -12.38 10.63 -9.15
N ILE A 79 -11.61 11.12 -8.18
CA ILE A 79 -12.00 11.27 -6.79
C ILE A 79 -11.37 12.54 -6.23
N GLU A 80 -12.03 13.19 -5.28
CA GLU A 80 -11.45 14.36 -4.61
C GLU A 80 -10.17 13.99 -3.88
N GLU A 81 -9.19 14.88 -3.93
CA GLU A 81 -7.88 14.66 -3.31
C GLU A 81 -8.00 14.33 -1.82
N SER A 82 -8.80 15.08 -1.07
CA SER A 82 -8.95 14.85 0.37
C SER A 82 -9.53 13.46 0.66
N GLN A 83 -10.51 13.03 -0.13
CA GLN A 83 -11.11 11.71 0.04
C GLN A 83 -10.13 10.60 -0.34
N TYR A 84 -9.33 10.82 -1.37
CA TYR A 84 -8.31 9.87 -1.78
C TYR A 84 -7.27 9.67 -0.65
N ILE A 85 -6.78 10.78 -0.09
CA ILE A 85 -5.80 10.74 1.01
C ILE A 85 -6.39 9.99 2.21
N GLU A 86 -7.65 10.26 2.54
CA GLU A 86 -8.35 9.57 3.62
C GLU A 86 -8.45 8.07 3.36
N ASN A 87 -8.78 7.68 2.14
CA ASN A 87 -8.88 6.28 1.75
C ASN A 87 -7.53 5.58 1.81
N ILE A 88 -6.46 6.25 1.37
CA ILE A 88 -5.10 5.71 1.47
C ILE A 88 -4.73 5.51 2.95
N ALA A 89 -5.05 6.49 3.81
CA ALA A 89 -4.77 6.37 5.25
C ALA A 89 -5.51 5.17 5.86
N ASN A 90 -6.76 4.94 5.46
CA ASN A 90 -7.53 3.78 5.92
C ASN A 90 -6.86 2.46 5.48
N LEU A 91 -6.40 2.42 4.23
CA LEU A 91 -5.73 1.23 3.71
C LEU A 91 -4.43 0.95 4.47
N LEU A 92 -3.62 1.98 4.71
CA LEU A 92 -2.38 1.82 5.45
C LEU A 92 -2.62 1.37 6.88
N SER A 93 -3.61 1.95 7.56
CA SER A 93 -3.97 1.54 8.92
C SER A 93 -4.35 0.06 8.97
N TYR A 94 -5.10 -0.40 7.97
CA TYR A 94 -5.47 -1.80 7.85
C TYR A 94 -4.24 -2.69 7.63
N LEU A 95 -3.38 -2.31 6.68
CA LEU A 95 -2.18 -3.08 6.38
C LEU A 95 -1.24 -3.17 7.57
N ARG A 96 -1.13 -2.09 8.36
CA ARG A 96 -0.28 -2.10 9.55
C ARG A 96 -0.77 -3.09 10.61
N ARG A 97 -2.05 -3.38 10.64
CA ARG A 97 -2.60 -4.40 11.55
C ARG A 97 -2.36 -5.81 11.06
N CYS A 98 -2.21 -6.01 9.76
CA CYS A 98 -2.10 -7.33 9.13
C CYS A 98 -0.67 -7.71 8.79
N CYS A 99 0.23 -6.74 8.67
CA CYS A 99 1.61 -6.93 8.20
C CYS A 99 2.59 -6.47 9.25
N LYS A 100 3.85 -6.87 9.09
CA LYS A 100 4.90 -6.51 10.05
C LYS A 100 5.21 -5.02 9.98
N ASN A 101 5.41 -4.50 8.77
CA ASN A 101 5.72 -3.10 8.53
C ASN A 101 5.16 -2.64 7.20
N VAL A 102 4.82 -1.35 7.12
CA VAL A 102 4.30 -0.73 5.91
C VAL A 102 4.90 0.67 5.79
N ILE A 103 5.44 0.99 4.63
CA ILE A 103 6.02 2.31 4.32
C ILE A 103 5.37 2.84 3.06
N ILE A 104 4.93 4.09 3.10
CA ILE A 104 4.39 4.76 1.92
C ILE A 104 5.40 5.77 1.38
N ALA A 105 5.52 5.84 0.06
CA ALA A 105 6.36 6.82 -0.63
C ALA A 105 5.49 7.56 -1.64
N CYS A 106 5.21 8.82 -1.38
CA CYS A 106 4.39 9.69 -2.23
C CYS A 106 4.55 11.15 -1.82
N ASP A 107 4.03 12.06 -2.65
CA ASP A 107 4.15 13.50 -2.40
C ASP A 107 3.35 13.98 -1.19
N PHE A 108 2.29 13.24 -0.85
CA PHE A 108 1.35 13.65 0.22
C PHE A 108 1.49 12.78 1.48
N GLU A 109 2.66 12.22 1.73
CA GLU A 109 2.81 11.30 2.86
C GLU A 109 2.58 11.94 4.23
N ASP A 110 2.86 13.24 4.36
CA ASP A 110 2.60 13.95 5.63
C ASP A 110 1.11 13.99 5.96
N GLU A 111 0.27 14.23 4.95
CA GLU A 111 -1.19 14.24 5.13
C GLU A 111 -1.72 12.85 5.46
N VAL A 112 -1.16 11.81 4.84
CA VAL A 112 -1.53 10.43 5.13
C VAL A 112 -1.17 10.09 6.58
N THR A 113 0.03 10.45 7.00
CA THR A 113 0.49 10.22 8.36
C THR A 113 -0.40 10.93 9.38
N ALA A 114 -0.76 12.18 9.11
CA ALA A 114 -1.65 12.93 9.99
C ALA A 114 -3.04 12.28 10.07
N ALA A 115 -3.58 11.81 8.95
CA ALA A 115 -4.88 11.15 8.92
C ALA A 115 -4.85 9.81 9.67
N GLU A 116 -3.77 9.03 9.53
CA GLU A 116 -3.59 7.80 10.30
C GLU A 116 -3.51 8.09 11.79
N GLY A 117 -2.76 9.12 12.17
CA GLY A 117 -2.58 9.51 13.56
C GLY A 117 -3.90 9.86 14.26
N SER A 118 -4.81 10.48 13.56
CA SER A 118 -6.12 10.83 14.12
C SER A 118 -7.00 9.61 14.44
N ARG A 119 -6.65 8.44 13.90
CA ARG A 119 -7.39 7.18 14.13
C ARG A 119 -6.86 6.37 15.31
N VAL A 120 -5.68 6.70 15.79
CA VAL A 120 -5.06 5.99 16.91
C VAL A 120 -5.74 6.37 18.23
N LEU A 121 -6.38 7.50 18.25
CA LEU A 121 -7.12 7.96 19.42
C LEU A 121 -8.46 7.25 19.52
#